data_c95133300a63f5f11b0a6653b6e0c528
#
_entry.id   c95133300a63f5f11b0a6653b6e0c528
#
_cell.length_a   1.000
_cell.length_b   1.000
_cell.length_c   1.000
_cell.angle_alpha   90.00
_cell.angle_beta   90.00
_cell.angle_gamma   90.00
#
_symmetry.space_group_name_H-M   'P 1'
#
loop_
_entity.id
_entity.type
_entity.pdbx_description
1 polymer ?
#
loop_
_entity_poly.entity_id
_entity_poly.type
_entity_poly.pdbx_seq_one_letter_code
_entity_poly.pdbx_strand_id
1 'polypeptide(L)' 'MGEFFVHESSYVDDHVKIGKGTKIWHFCHIQSGAEIGENCSMGQNVNVSNNVKIGN' A
#
# COMPACT_ATOMS: atom_id res chain seq x y z
N MET A 1 5.13 -4.30 -14.85
CA MET A 1 5.19 -3.20 -14.03
C MET A 1 4.10 -3.15 -13.09
N GLY A 2 4.34 -2.90 -11.94
CA GLY A 2 3.33 -2.86 -10.94
C GLY A 2 2.47 -1.63 -11.09
N GLU A 3 1.32 -1.76 -11.63
CA GLU A 3 0.48 -0.62 -11.83
C GLU A 3 -0.34 -0.34 -10.61
N PHE A 4 0.25 0.36 -9.69
CA PHE A 4 -0.47 0.82 -8.51
C PHE A 4 -0.22 2.31 -8.36
N PHE A 5 -1.06 2.94 -7.56
CA PHE A 5 -0.95 4.37 -7.32
C PHE A 5 -0.66 4.64 -5.85
N VAL A 6 0.32 5.48 -5.59
CA VAL A 6 0.63 5.94 -4.23
C VAL A 6 0.68 7.45 -4.27
N HIS A 7 -0.18 8.08 -3.49
CA HIS A 7 -0.18 9.55 -3.42
C HIS A 7 1.11 10.03 -2.79
N GLU A 8 1.57 11.18 -3.22
CA GLU A 8 2.88 11.67 -2.77
C GLU A 8 2.96 11.92 -1.27
N SER A 9 1.82 12.12 -0.61
CA SER A 9 1.81 12.33 0.84
C SER A 9 1.91 11.01 1.62
N SER A 10 1.81 9.88 0.93
CA SER A 10 1.90 8.60 1.58
C SER A 10 3.32 8.08 1.57
N TYR A 11 3.64 7.23 2.51
CA TYR A 11 4.98 6.69 2.63
C TYR A 11 4.94 5.17 2.58
N VAL A 12 5.73 4.61 1.68
CA VAL A 12 5.82 3.16 1.53
C VAL A 12 7.26 2.76 1.78
N ASP A 13 7.46 1.92 2.80
CA ASP A 13 8.79 1.44 3.14
C ASP A 13 9.32 0.48 2.08
N ASP A 14 10.60 0.15 2.20
CA ASP A 14 11.18 -0.84 1.32
C ASP A 14 10.56 -2.21 1.56
N HIS A 15 10.69 -3.09 0.57
CA HIS A 15 10.25 -4.49 0.69
C HIS A 15 8.75 -4.64 0.87
N VAL A 16 7.99 -3.69 0.35
CA VAL A 16 6.53 -3.77 0.34
C VAL A 16 6.10 -4.25 -1.03
N LYS A 17 5.15 -5.18 -1.07
CA LYS A 17 4.58 -5.65 -2.31
C LYS A 17 3.18 -5.11 -2.47
N ILE A 18 2.92 -4.47 -3.58
CA ILE A 18 1.60 -3.88 -3.84
C ILE A 18 1.11 -4.42 -5.17
N GLY A 19 -0.08 -4.98 -5.16
CA GLY A 19 -0.66 -5.57 -6.34
C GLY A 19 -1.14 -4.53 -7.33
N LYS A 20 -1.44 -5.02 -8.52
CA LYS A 20 -1.87 -4.18 -9.62
C LYS A 20 -3.25 -3.57 -9.32
N GLY A 21 -3.44 -2.31 -9.70
CA GLY A 21 -4.72 -1.64 -9.53
C GLY A 21 -4.99 -1.11 -8.14
N THR A 22 -4.05 -1.32 -7.21
CA THR A 22 -4.20 -0.82 -5.86
C THR A 22 -3.94 0.67 -5.81
N LYS A 23 -4.71 1.37 -5.00
CA LYS A 23 -4.57 2.82 -4.83
C LYS A 23 -4.35 3.15 -3.37
N ILE A 24 -3.31 3.91 -3.12
CA ILE A 24 -2.99 4.37 -1.77
C ILE A 24 -3.08 5.88 -1.77
N TRP A 25 -4.05 6.39 -1.02
CA TRP A 25 -4.36 7.81 -1.06
C TRP A 25 -3.54 8.58 -0.04
N HIS A 26 -4.13 9.55 0.64
CA HIS A 26 -3.39 10.52 1.43
C HIS A 26 -2.92 9.98 2.77
N PHE A 27 -1.72 10.37 3.17
CA PHE A 27 -1.22 10.16 4.52
C PHE A 27 -1.28 8.72 4.98
N CYS A 28 -1.00 7.79 4.08
CA CYS A 28 -0.93 6.38 4.43
C CYS A 28 0.52 6.00 4.68
N HIS A 29 0.73 5.04 5.56
CA HIS A 29 2.07 4.54 5.82
C HIS A 29 2.04 3.02 5.73
N ILE A 30 2.82 2.50 4.81
CA ILE A 30 2.92 1.06 4.60
C ILE A 30 4.30 0.63 5.07
N GLN A 31 4.34 -0.17 6.12
CA GLN A 31 5.62 -0.59 6.70
C GLN A 31 6.22 -1.73 5.91
N SER A 32 7.53 -1.92 6.08
CA SER A 32 8.25 -2.90 5.29
C SER A 32 7.73 -4.31 5.56
N GLY A 33 7.81 -5.14 4.54
CA GLY A 33 7.34 -6.52 4.65
C GLY A 33 5.86 -6.70 4.45
N ALA A 34 5.10 -5.63 4.29
CA ALA A 34 3.68 -5.73 4.05
C ALA A 34 3.41 -6.19 2.61
N GLU A 35 2.30 -6.87 2.43
CA GLU A 35 1.88 -7.32 1.11
C GLU A 35 0.43 -6.89 0.88
N ILE A 36 0.20 -6.15 -0.16
CA ILE A 36 -1.13 -5.66 -0.49
C ILE A 36 -1.55 -6.29 -1.81
N GLY A 37 -2.73 -6.86 -1.82
CA GLY A 37 -3.22 -7.53 -3.01
C GLY A 37 -3.61 -6.56 -4.11
N GLU A 38 -4.29 -7.10 -5.11
CA GLU A 38 -4.67 -6.31 -6.28
C GLU A 38 -5.98 -5.59 -6.04
N ASN A 39 -6.15 -4.46 -6.70
CA ASN A 39 -7.40 -3.70 -6.72
C ASN A 39 -7.86 -3.27 -5.34
N CYS A 40 -6.91 -3.07 -4.43
CA CYS A 40 -7.24 -2.54 -3.12
C CYS A 40 -7.28 -1.02 -3.16
N SER A 41 -7.98 -0.45 -2.20
CA SER A 41 -8.06 1.00 -2.11
C SER A 41 -7.84 1.40 -0.65
N MET A 42 -6.80 2.18 -0.42
CA MET A 42 -6.48 2.67 0.91
C MET A 42 -6.91 4.13 0.98
N GLY A 43 -7.81 4.43 1.89
CA GLY A 43 -8.25 5.80 2.05
C GLY A 43 -7.21 6.66 2.74
N GLN A 44 -7.67 7.56 3.58
CA GLN A 44 -6.76 8.48 4.27
C GLN A 44 -6.32 7.90 5.60
N ASN A 45 -5.10 8.22 6.00
CA ASN A 45 -4.58 7.89 7.32
C ASN A 45 -4.58 6.40 7.60
N VAL A 46 -4.36 5.59 6.58
CA VAL A 46 -4.28 4.15 6.76
C VAL A 46 -2.85 3.78 7.13
N ASN A 47 -2.72 2.98 8.15
CA ASN A 47 -1.41 2.51 8.57
C ASN A 47 -1.36 0.99 8.45
N VAL A 48 -0.45 0.50 7.63
CA VAL A 48 -0.28 -0.93 7.43
C VAL A 48 1.00 -1.35 8.14
N SER A 49 0.85 -2.21 9.14
CA SER A 49 1.99 -2.66 9.92
C SER A 49 2.87 -3.59 9.10
N ASN A 50 4.07 -3.84 9.63
CA ASN A 50 4.98 -4.73 8.93
C ASN A 50 4.42 -6.16 8.94
N ASN A 51 4.76 -6.90 7.89
CA ASN A 51 4.37 -8.29 7.73
C ASN A 51 2.86 -8.51 7.70
N VAL A 52 2.11 -7.51 7.28
CA VAL A 52 0.66 -7.64 7.13
C VAL A 52 0.35 -7.99 5.69
N LYS A 53 -0.60 -8.89 5.51
CA LYS A 53 -1.09 -9.21 4.18
C LYS A 53 -2.51 -8.72 4.03
N ILE A 54 -2.74 -7.98 2.97
CA ILE A 54 -4.08 -7.48 2.67
C ILE A 54 -4.53 -8.11 1.36
N GLY A 55 -5.64 -8.80 1.39
CA GLY A 55 -6.19 -9.41 0.20
C GLY A 55 -6.87 -8.40 -0.69
N ASN A 56 -7.35 -8.89 -1.81
CA ASN A 56 -8.07 -8.05 -2.76
C ASN A 56 -9.34 -7.47 -2.19
#